data_e1c58194ca0ee0d0f63c6ec972730aaa
#
_entry.id   e1c58194ca0ee0d0f63c6ec972730aaa
#
_cell.length_a   1.000
_cell.length_b   1.000
_cell.length_c   1.000
_cell.angle_alpha   90.00
_cell.angle_beta   90.00
_cell.angle_gamma   90.00
#
_symmetry.space_group_name_H-M   'P 1'
#
loop_
_entity.id
_entity.type
_entity.pdbx_description
1 polymer ?
#
loop_
_entity_poly.entity_id
_entity_poly.type
_entity_poly.pdbx_seq_one_letter_code
_entity_poly.pdbx_strand_id
1 'polypeptide(L)'
;VVEDSAEDFTALGRAFRKHALQNPVLRCEDGDQALTYLQGYGKAVGWPAMLPAIVLLDLNMPGTDGRAVLNVLKKDPLLHSIPVIIFSTSSSVRDIEDCYRLGANSYLTKPIEYAALEEKIRLTINYWLGTSELPPLN
;
A
#
# COMPACT_ATOMS: atom_id res chain seq x y z
N VAL A 1 2.18 -1.30 -4.25
CA VAL A 1 1.45 -0.02 -4.25
C VAL A 1 0.14 -0.21 -5.02
N VAL A 2 -0.97 0.13 -4.41
CA VAL A 2 -2.29 0.14 -5.06
C VAL A 2 -2.70 1.61 -5.21
N GLU A 3 -2.60 2.13 -6.44
CA GLU A 3 -2.77 3.54 -6.76
C GLU A 3 -3.29 3.70 -8.18
N ASP A 4 -4.47 4.30 -8.35
CA ASP A 4 -5.09 4.51 -9.66
C ASP A 4 -4.52 5.74 -10.40
N SER A 5 -3.99 6.72 -9.68
CA SER A 5 -3.40 7.91 -10.28
C SER A 5 -1.97 7.65 -10.76
N ALA A 6 -1.75 7.74 -12.07
CA ALA A 6 -0.40 7.62 -12.64
C ALA A 6 0.53 8.72 -12.13
N GLU A 7 0.01 9.93 -11.90
CA GLU A 7 0.79 11.06 -11.37
C GLU A 7 1.25 10.77 -9.93
N ASP A 8 0.34 10.30 -9.08
CA ASP A 8 0.66 9.97 -7.70
C ASP A 8 1.66 8.81 -7.62
N PHE A 9 1.49 7.79 -8.46
CA PHE A 9 2.44 6.69 -8.52
C PHE A 9 3.83 7.15 -8.99
N THR A 10 3.88 8.04 -9.98
CA THR A 10 5.14 8.63 -10.45
C THR A 10 5.84 9.40 -9.34
N ALA A 11 5.10 10.19 -8.56
CA ALA A 11 5.66 10.92 -7.41
C ALA A 11 6.19 9.97 -6.33
N LEU A 12 5.46 8.90 -6.02
CA LEU A 12 5.94 7.87 -5.11
C LEU A 12 7.23 7.22 -5.60
N GLY A 13 7.28 6.84 -6.87
CA GLY A 13 8.47 6.22 -7.47
C GLY A 13 9.69 7.13 -7.40
N ARG A 14 9.49 8.42 -7.58
CA ARG A 14 10.55 9.43 -7.43
C ARG A 14 11.07 9.47 -6.00
N ALA A 15 10.17 9.46 -5.01
CA ALA A 15 10.55 9.45 -3.60
C ALA A 15 11.29 8.17 -3.23
N PHE A 16 10.82 7.01 -3.71
CA PHE A 16 11.48 5.73 -3.47
C PHE A 16 12.92 5.72 -4.02
N ARG A 17 13.12 6.23 -5.22
CA ARG A 17 14.48 6.31 -5.82
C ARG A 17 15.38 7.25 -5.05
N LYS A 18 14.86 8.40 -4.62
CA LYS A 18 15.64 9.38 -3.86
C LYS A 18 16.14 8.80 -2.53
N HIS A 19 15.35 7.97 -1.89
CA HIS A 19 15.72 7.35 -0.62
C HIS A 19 16.28 5.93 -0.79
N ALA A 20 16.73 5.61 -2.00
CA ALA A 20 17.47 4.39 -2.33
C ALA A 20 16.74 3.09 -1.93
N LEU A 21 15.43 3.04 -2.12
CA LEU A 21 14.66 1.84 -1.86
C LEU A 21 15.16 0.68 -2.73
N GLN A 22 15.58 -0.41 -2.09
CA GLN A 22 16.09 -1.59 -2.78
C GLN A 22 15.00 -2.61 -3.12
N ASN A 23 13.86 -2.54 -2.45
CA ASN A 23 12.76 -3.47 -2.66
C ASN A 23 12.13 -3.26 -4.02
N PRO A 24 11.79 -4.34 -4.75
CA PRO A 24 10.97 -4.21 -5.96
C PRO A 24 9.64 -3.55 -5.63
N VAL A 25 9.19 -2.66 -6.50
CA VAL A 25 7.90 -1.97 -6.37
C VAL A 25 6.97 -2.46 -7.46
N LEU A 26 5.86 -3.06 -7.05
CA LEU A 26 4.79 -3.48 -7.96
C LEU A 26 3.63 -2.49 -7.83
N ARG A 27 3.10 -2.04 -8.97
CA ARG A 27 1.89 -1.22 -9.00
C ARG A 27 0.68 -2.05 -9.39
N CYS A 28 -0.40 -1.92 -8.63
CA CYS A 28 -1.74 -2.27 -9.05
C CYS A 28 -2.52 -0.98 -9.29
N GLU A 29 -3.17 -0.87 -10.43
CA GLU A 29 -3.82 0.38 -10.85
C GLU A 29 -5.21 0.56 -10.25
N ASP A 30 -5.79 -0.51 -9.70
CA ASP A 30 -7.10 -0.48 -9.04
C ASP A 30 -7.21 -1.61 -8.02
N GLY A 31 -8.33 -1.63 -7.31
CA GLY A 31 -8.59 -2.64 -6.28
C GLY A 31 -8.74 -4.04 -6.83
N ASP A 32 -9.31 -4.20 -8.03
CA ASP A 32 -9.49 -5.52 -8.64
C ASP A 32 -8.14 -6.13 -9.03
N GLN A 33 -7.23 -5.35 -9.60
CA GLN A 33 -5.86 -5.80 -9.87
C GLN A 33 -5.15 -6.23 -8.58
N ALA A 34 -5.31 -5.44 -7.51
CA ALA A 34 -4.71 -5.76 -6.23
C ALA A 34 -5.21 -7.09 -5.68
N LEU A 35 -6.51 -7.32 -5.69
CA LEU A 35 -7.09 -8.58 -5.23
C LEU A 35 -6.68 -9.76 -6.11
N THR A 36 -6.65 -9.59 -7.42
CA THR A 36 -6.19 -10.62 -8.34
C THR A 36 -4.75 -11.01 -8.04
N TYR A 37 -3.88 -10.03 -7.85
CA TYR A 37 -2.48 -10.30 -7.51
C TYR A 37 -2.35 -10.98 -6.15
N LEU A 38 -2.97 -10.42 -5.12
CA LEU A 38 -2.78 -10.88 -3.75
C LEU A 38 -3.40 -12.25 -3.50
N GLN A 39 -4.58 -12.52 -4.02
CA GLN A 39 -5.25 -13.81 -3.86
C GLN A 39 -4.65 -14.90 -4.74
N GLY A 40 -4.13 -14.51 -5.90
CA GLY A 40 -3.50 -15.44 -6.83
C GLY A 40 -1.98 -15.32 -6.89
N TYR A 41 -1.36 -14.68 -5.96
CA TYR A 41 0.02 -14.17 -5.95
C TYR A 41 1.01 -14.96 -6.84
N GLY A 42 1.43 -14.28 -7.91
CA GLY A 42 2.37 -14.86 -8.86
C GLY A 42 1.78 -15.79 -9.91
N LYS A 43 0.47 -16.06 -9.90
CA LYS A 43 -0.19 -16.85 -10.95
C LYS A 43 -0.53 -16.01 -12.18
N ALA A 44 -0.60 -14.70 -12.03
CA ALA A 44 -0.84 -13.80 -13.14
C ALA A 44 0.41 -13.67 -14.01
N VAL A 45 0.22 -13.67 -15.33
CA VAL A 45 1.34 -13.55 -16.28
C VAL A 45 2.05 -12.22 -16.08
N GLY A 46 3.38 -12.27 -15.95
CA GLY A 46 4.23 -11.10 -15.81
C GLY A 46 4.35 -10.54 -14.39
N TRP A 47 3.68 -11.16 -13.42
CA TRP A 47 3.78 -10.72 -12.03
C TRP A 47 4.72 -11.65 -11.23
N PRO A 48 5.50 -11.08 -10.28
CA PRO A 48 6.40 -11.91 -9.49
C PRO A 48 5.64 -12.88 -8.59
N ALA A 49 6.17 -14.08 -8.42
CA ALA A 49 5.58 -15.11 -7.57
C ALA A 49 6.00 -14.90 -6.11
N MET A 50 5.70 -13.74 -5.54
CA MET A 50 6.05 -13.42 -4.16
C MET A 50 4.99 -12.52 -3.51
N LEU A 51 4.83 -12.69 -2.21
CA LEU A 51 3.98 -11.80 -1.42
C LEU A 51 4.73 -10.50 -1.11
N PRO A 52 4.01 -9.36 -1.05
CA PRO A 52 4.65 -8.10 -0.69
C PRO A 52 5.04 -8.05 0.78
N ALA A 53 6.13 -7.35 1.08
CA ALA A 53 6.52 -7.07 2.45
C ALA A 53 5.56 -6.09 3.13
N ILE A 54 5.12 -5.07 2.39
CA ILE A 54 4.12 -4.09 2.81
C ILE A 54 3.23 -3.72 1.62
N VAL A 55 2.04 -3.25 1.92
CA VAL A 55 1.10 -2.72 0.91
C VAL A 55 0.83 -1.26 1.22
N LEU A 56 1.09 -0.37 0.25
CA LEU A 56 0.62 1.00 0.27
C LEU A 56 -0.70 1.04 -0.52
N LEU A 57 -1.76 1.47 0.12
CA LEU A 57 -3.12 1.32 -0.42
C LEU A 57 -3.88 2.64 -0.42
N ASP A 58 -4.28 3.10 -1.60
CA ASP A 58 -5.21 4.23 -1.73
C ASP A 58 -6.65 3.78 -1.42
N LEU A 59 -7.45 4.68 -0.86
CA LEU A 59 -8.85 4.40 -0.55
C LEU A 59 -9.78 4.69 -1.73
N ASN A 60 -9.62 5.85 -2.33
CA ASN A 60 -10.59 6.37 -3.29
C ASN A 60 -10.19 6.03 -4.72
N MET A 61 -10.62 4.85 -5.16
CA MET A 61 -10.35 4.34 -6.50
C MET A 61 -11.67 3.95 -7.17
N PRO A 62 -11.78 4.06 -8.51
CA PRO A 62 -12.95 3.58 -9.22
C PRO A 62 -13.09 2.06 -9.10
N GLY A 63 -14.33 1.56 -9.11
CA GLY A 63 -14.61 0.13 -8.94
C GLY A 63 -14.46 -0.29 -7.49
N THR A 64 -13.67 -1.34 -7.24
CA THR A 64 -13.38 -1.83 -5.89
C THR A 64 -12.49 -0.84 -5.16
N ASP A 65 -13.00 -0.17 -4.13
CA ASP A 65 -12.22 0.80 -3.38
C ASP A 65 -11.25 0.16 -2.39
N GLY A 66 -10.37 1.00 -1.81
CA GLY A 66 -9.34 0.52 -0.90
C GLY A 66 -9.87 -0.12 0.38
N ARG A 67 -11.04 0.29 0.87
CA ARG A 67 -11.63 -0.33 2.06
C ARG A 67 -12.00 -1.78 1.80
N ALA A 68 -12.55 -2.07 0.61
CA ALA A 68 -12.88 -3.43 0.21
C ALA A 68 -11.61 -4.29 0.08
N VAL A 69 -10.55 -3.76 -0.51
CA VAL A 69 -9.25 -4.44 -0.59
C VAL A 69 -8.71 -4.74 0.81
N LEU A 70 -8.71 -3.74 1.69
CA LEU A 70 -8.26 -3.89 3.08
C LEU A 70 -9.04 -4.98 3.82
N ASN A 71 -10.36 -4.98 3.68
CA ASN A 71 -11.21 -5.96 4.33
C ASN A 71 -10.88 -7.38 3.87
N VAL A 72 -10.70 -7.58 2.57
CA VAL A 72 -10.33 -8.90 2.01
C VAL A 72 -8.97 -9.34 2.55
N LEU A 73 -7.96 -8.45 2.52
CA LEU A 73 -6.62 -8.75 3.01
C LEU A 73 -6.63 -9.18 4.47
N LYS A 74 -7.32 -8.43 5.31
CA LYS A 74 -7.29 -8.66 6.77
C LYS A 74 -8.12 -9.86 7.22
N LYS A 75 -8.99 -10.38 6.36
CA LYS A 75 -9.75 -11.61 6.62
C LYS A 75 -9.12 -12.86 6.01
N ASP A 76 -8.15 -12.70 5.14
CA ASP A 76 -7.50 -13.82 4.48
C ASP A 76 -6.45 -14.46 5.42
N PRO A 77 -6.50 -15.79 5.66
CA PRO A 77 -5.56 -16.45 6.56
C PRO A 77 -4.08 -16.35 6.16
N LEU A 78 -3.79 -16.18 4.86
CA LEU A 78 -2.42 -16.05 4.37
C LEU A 78 -1.95 -14.60 4.30
N LEU A 79 -2.87 -13.66 4.08
CA LEU A 79 -2.54 -12.28 3.77
C LEU A 79 -2.70 -11.32 4.94
N HIS A 80 -3.42 -11.71 6.00
CA HIS A 80 -3.80 -10.80 7.07
C HIS A 80 -2.61 -10.20 7.84
N SER A 81 -1.47 -10.88 7.84
CA SER A 81 -0.27 -10.40 8.56
C SER A 81 0.54 -9.39 7.76
N ILE A 82 0.28 -9.23 6.47
CA ILE A 82 0.99 -8.23 5.66
C ILE A 82 0.61 -6.83 6.16
N PRO A 83 1.57 -5.99 6.56
CA PRO A 83 1.27 -4.62 6.95
C PRO A 83 0.64 -3.84 5.79
N VAL A 84 -0.50 -3.21 6.06
CA VAL A 84 -1.20 -2.36 5.10
C VAL A 84 -1.17 -0.94 5.60
N ILE A 85 -0.56 -0.06 4.82
CA ILE A 85 -0.45 1.36 5.09
C ILE A 85 -1.39 2.09 4.13
N ILE A 86 -2.42 2.73 4.67
CA ILE A 86 -3.33 3.54 3.85
C ILE A 86 -2.63 4.83 3.46
N PHE A 87 -2.79 5.22 2.20
CA PHE A 87 -2.21 6.45 1.67
C PHE A 87 -3.27 7.17 0.85
N SER A 88 -3.95 8.15 1.47
CA SER A 88 -5.16 8.78 0.94
C SER A 88 -5.13 10.29 1.08
N THR A 89 -5.82 11.00 0.18
CA THR A 89 -6.02 12.45 0.32
C THR A 89 -6.99 12.80 1.44
N SER A 90 -7.81 11.85 1.89
CA SER A 90 -8.78 12.10 2.96
C SER A 90 -8.10 12.20 4.32
N SER A 91 -8.39 13.27 5.06
CA SER A 91 -8.04 13.44 6.46
C SER A 91 -9.25 13.34 7.37
N SER A 92 -10.36 12.82 6.87
CA SER A 92 -11.60 12.65 7.60
C SER A 92 -11.41 11.68 8.77
N VAL A 93 -11.84 12.06 9.95
CA VAL A 93 -11.78 11.20 11.14
C VAL A 93 -12.51 9.89 10.89
N ARG A 94 -13.65 9.94 10.21
CA ARG A 94 -14.43 8.75 9.88
C ARG A 94 -13.66 7.77 9.00
N ASP A 95 -13.01 8.26 7.96
CA ASP A 95 -12.21 7.42 7.07
C ASP A 95 -11.04 6.77 7.81
N ILE A 96 -10.39 7.54 8.67
CA ILE A 96 -9.28 7.05 9.49
C ILE A 96 -9.77 5.95 10.45
N GLU A 97 -10.86 6.22 11.19
CA GLU A 97 -11.43 5.25 12.11
C GLU A 97 -11.87 3.97 11.41
N ASP A 98 -12.54 4.09 10.27
CA ASP A 98 -13.01 2.94 9.49
C ASP A 98 -11.84 2.07 9.04
N CYS A 99 -10.75 2.68 8.58
CA CYS A 99 -9.58 1.94 8.14
C CYS A 99 -8.90 1.18 9.28
N TYR A 100 -8.72 1.81 10.44
CA TYR A 100 -8.15 1.12 11.59
C TYR A 100 -9.07 0.01 12.10
N ARG A 101 -10.37 0.23 12.08
CA ARG A 101 -11.35 -0.80 12.46
C ARG A 101 -11.30 -2.01 11.53
N LEU A 102 -11.03 -1.79 10.23
CA LEU A 102 -10.87 -2.86 9.26
C LEU A 102 -9.49 -3.55 9.34
N GLY A 103 -8.57 -3.04 10.14
CA GLY A 103 -7.27 -3.67 10.38
C GLY A 103 -6.08 -3.01 9.71
N ALA A 104 -6.21 -1.76 9.24
CA ALA A 104 -5.04 -1.04 8.71
C ALA A 104 -3.96 -0.91 9.79
N ASN A 105 -2.72 -1.03 9.37
CA ASN A 105 -1.58 -0.89 10.28
C ASN A 105 -1.16 0.57 10.46
N SER A 106 -1.41 1.41 9.46
CA SER A 106 -1.12 2.83 9.51
C SER A 106 -1.98 3.58 8.51
N TYR A 107 -2.15 4.87 8.72
CA TYR A 107 -2.91 5.75 7.84
C TYR A 107 -2.09 7.01 7.59
N LEU A 108 -1.76 7.28 6.34
CA LEU A 108 -1.04 8.47 5.92
C LEU A 108 -1.94 9.32 5.02
N THR A 109 -2.03 10.61 5.34
CA THR A 109 -2.69 11.55 4.43
C THR A 109 -1.70 11.99 3.35
N LYS A 110 -2.11 11.92 2.09
CA LYS A 110 -1.29 12.37 0.96
C LYS A 110 -1.06 13.88 1.05
N PRO A 111 0.19 14.34 1.14
CA PRO A 111 0.47 15.77 1.06
C PRO A 111 0.25 16.31 -0.36
N ILE A 112 -0.10 17.59 -0.45
CA ILE A 112 -0.23 18.27 -1.74
C ILE A 112 1.16 18.55 -2.31
N GLU A 113 2.10 19.00 -1.45
CA GLU A 113 3.45 19.35 -1.89
C GLU A 113 4.36 18.13 -1.93
N TYR A 114 5.16 18.02 -2.98
CA TYR A 114 6.08 16.91 -3.19
C TYR A 114 7.11 16.77 -2.06
N ALA A 115 7.66 17.89 -1.54
CA ALA A 115 8.64 17.83 -0.46
C ALA A 115 8.07 17.17 0.80
N ALA A 116 6.81 17.45 1.13
CA ALA A 116 6.13 16.80 2.25
C ALA A 116 5.82 15.33 1.96
N LEU A 117 5.46 14.99 0.74
CA LEU A 117 5.29 13.60 0.30
C LEU A 117 6.58 12.82 0.46
N GLU A 118 7.67 13.36 -0.04
CA GLU A 118 8.99 12.75 0.04
C GLU A 118 9.39 12.45 1.48
N GLU A 119 9.17 13.38 2.39
CA GLU A 119 9.48 13.19 3.81
C GLU A 119 8.63 12.09 4.45
N LYS A 120 7.32 12.06 4.15
CA LYS A 120 6.45 10.98 4.65
C LYS A 120 6.89 9.61 4.14
N ILE A 121 7.26 9.53 2.87
CA ILE A 121 7.73 8.27 2.27
C ILE A 121 9.06 7.86 2.89
N ARG A 122 9.99 8.80 3.10
CA ARG A 122 11.26 8.51 3.76
C ARG A 122 11.04 7.89 5.14
N LEU A 123 10.18 8.50 5.95
CA LEU A 123 9.86 8.00 7.29
C LEU A 123 9.18 6.64 7.23
N THR A 124 8.27 6.46 6.29
CA THR A 124 7.50 5.21 6.13
C THR A 124 8.40 4.04 5.74
N ILE A 125 9.24 4.18 4.73
CA ILE A 125 10.13 3.10 4.30
C ILE A 125 11.22 2.84 5.34
N ASN A 126 11.73 3.86 6.02
CA ASN A 126 12.72 3.67 7.08
C ASN A 126 12.14 2.89 8.26
N TYR A 127 10.90 3.17 8.64
CA TYR A 127 10.25 2.45 9.71
C TYR A 127 9.90 1.01 9.31
N TRP A 128 9.11 0.84 8.24
CA TRP A 128 8.56 -0.46 7.89
C TRP A 128 9.59 -1.42 7.29
N LEU A 129 10.55 -0.92 6.53
CA LEU A 129 11.54 -1.75 5.84
C LEU A 129 12.93 -1.69 6.46
N GLY A 130 13.13 -0.82 7.46
CA GLY A 130 14.41 -0.69 8.15
C GLY A 130 14.33 -0.98 9.63
N THR A 131 13.44 -0.30 10.35
CA THR A 131 13.36 -0.37 11.81
C THR A 131 12.48 -1.52 12.30
N SER A 132 11.33 -1.72 11.65
CA SER A 132 10.34 -2.72 12.05
C SER A 132 10.76 -4.13 11.63
N GLU A 133 10.51 -5.09 12.51
CA GLU A 133 10.57 -6.50 12.12
C GLU A 133 9.27 -6.87 11.42
N LEU A 134 9.38 -7.39 10.19
CA LEU A 134 8.23 -7.80 9.41
C LEU A 134 7.87 -9.27 9.70
N PRO A 135 6.58 -9.64 9.57
CA PRO A 135 6.21 -11.03 9.75
C PRO A 135 6.83 -11.92 8.66
N PRO A 136 7.28 -13.13 9.01
CA PRO A 136 7.74 -14.07 7.99
C PRO A 136 6.55 -14.52 7.14
N LEU A 137 6.67 -14.38 5.83
CA LEU A 137 5.67 -14.80 4.86
C LEU A 137 6.20 -16.04 4.12
N ASN A 138 5.63 -17.16 4.44
CA ASN A 138 6.03 -18.44 3.83
C ASN A 138 5.13 -18.82 2.66
#